data_0f0804fabb996cdd6be0214eebced473
#
_entry.id   0f0804fabb996cdd6be0214eebced473
#
_cell.length_a   1.000
_cell.length_b   1.000
_cell.length_c   1.000
_cell.angle_alpha   90.00
_cell.angle_beta   90.00
_cell.angle_gamma   90.00
#
_symmetry.space_group_name_H-M   'P 1'
#
loop_
_entity.id
_entity.type
_entity.pdbx_description
1 polymer ?
#
loop_
_entity_poly.entity_id
_entity_poly.type
_entity_poly.pdbx_seq_one_letter_code
_entity_poly.pdbx_strand_id
1 'polypeptide(L)'
;PTRRSSDLDAVVRSIFQGLPYPASLFQACIRRIRAEQSVNIVRAAIIKAYLNRLNENNNHKKLDVMLDKENQNQGYLCGRLFAVLDKIQEDANGIHSIRERYMNAASATPSMVFATVLNLSTHHIEKLNPGGQVFYEKLKQEIISKLDAKGFPPHLNLQDQGRFFVGYYHQRQDLFMSKENKEME
;
A
#
# COMPACT_ATOMS: atom_id res chain seq x y z
N PRO A 1 -11.37 -18.51 22.44
CA PRO A 1 -10.75 -17.64 21.43
C PRO A 1 -11.30 -16.22 21.57
N THR A 2 -10.40 -15.25 21.75
CA THR A 2 -10.81 -13.86 21.82
C THR A 2 -11.29 -13.42 20.44
N ARG A 3 -12.31 -12.54 20.35
CA ARG A 3 -12.86 -11.98 19.10
C ARG A 3 -11.77 -11.47 18.12
N ARG A 4 -10.56 -11.21 18.64
CA ARG A 4 -9.37 -10.73 17.91
C ARG A 4 -8.69 -11.80 17.05
N SER A 5 -8.61 -13.04 17.53
CA SER A 5 -8.03 -14.14 16.74
C SER A 5 -8.99 -14.58 15.65
N SER A 6 -10.30 -14.56 15.90
CA SER A 6 -11.31 -14.96 14.91
C SER A 6 -11.36 -14.02 13.70
N ASP A 7 -11.17 -12.71 13.87
CA ASP A 7 -11.19 -11.75 12.76
C ASP A 7 -9.99 -11.95 11.82
N LEU A 8 -8.79 -12.16 12.39
CA LEU A 8 -7.58 -12.44 11.61
C LEU A 8 -7.66 -13.79 10.92
N ASP A 9 -8.14 -14.83 11.63
CA ASP A 9 -8.34 -16.15 11.07
C ASP A 9 -9.37 -16.13 9.93
N ALA A 10 -10.42 -15.33 10.04
CA ALA A 10 -11.39 -15.14 8.98
C ALA A 10 -10.78 -14.50 7.72
N VAL A 11 -9.95 -13.46 7.89
CA VAL A 11 -9.24 -12.83 6.77
C VAL A 11 -8.27 -13.82 6.11
N VAL A 12 -7.46 -14.52 6.90
CA VAL A 12 -6.50 -15.50 6.40
C VAL A 12 -7.19 -16.64 5.66
N ARG A 13 -8.25 -17.21 6.24
CA ARG A 13 -9.05 -18.26 5.58
C ARG A 13 -9.67 -17.77 4.28
N SER A 14 -10.24 -16.56 4.26
CA SER A 14 -10.81 -15.99 3.04
C SER A 14 -9.77 -15.87 1.93
N ILE A 15 -8.53 -15.46 2.27
CA ILE A 15 -7.43 -15.39 1.31
C ILE A 15 -7.09 -16.77 0.76
N PHE A 16 -6.92 -17.79 1.62
CA PHE A 16 -6.59 -19.15 1.19
C PHE A 16 -7.71 -19.83 0.41
N GLN A 17 -8.97 -19.58 0.75
CA GLN A 17 -10.13 -20.14 0.07
C GLN A 17 -10.55 -19.37 -1.18
N GLY A 18 -9.86 -18.31 -1.50
CA GLY A 18 -10.23 -17.49 -2.64
C GLY A 18 -11.48 -16.63 -2.43
N LEU A 19 -11.93 -16.46 -1.20
CA LEU A 19 -13.10 -15.68 -0.87
C LEU A 19 -12.77 -14.20 -0.67
N PRO A 20 -13.70 -13.29 -0.97
CA PRO A 20 -13.53 -11.87 -0.70
C PRO A 20 -13.51 -11.58 0.81
N TYR A 21 -12.70 -10.62 1.21
CA TYR A 21 -12.70 -10.08 2.58
C TYR A 21 -12.71 -8.54 2.55
N PRO A 22 -13.40 -7.87 3.48
CA PRO A 22 -13.43 -6.41 3.53
C PRO A 22 -12.07 -5.82 3.92
N ALA A 23 -11.60 -4.81 3.18
CA ALA A 23 -10.37 -4.09 3.51
C ALA A 23 -10.42 -3.45 4.92
N SER A 24 -11.60 -3.02 5.35
CA SER A 24 -11.82 -2.50 6.71
C SER A 24 -11.57 -3.54 7.81
N LEU A 25 -11.94 -4.79 7.58
CA LEU A 25 -11.67 -5.89 8.53
C LEU A 25 -10.17 -6.17 8.63
N PHE A 26 -9.48 -6.20 7.49
CA PHE A 26 -8.02 -6.33 7.45
C PHE A 26 -7.32 -5.21 8.22
N GLN A 27 -7.70 -3.95 7.99
CA GLN A 27 -7.16 -2.81 8.71
C GLN A 27 -7.48 -2.84 10.21
N ALA A 28 -8.67 -3.26 10.59
CA ALA A 28 -9.03 -3.43 11.98
C ALA A 28 -8.14 -4.48 12.68
N CYS A 29 -7.82 -5.58 12.01
CA CYS A 29 -6.89 -6.59 12.50
C CYS A 29 -5.49 -5.99 12.73
N ILE A 30 -4.97 -5.25 11.75
CA ILE A 30 -3.63 -4.64 11.83
C ILE A 30 -3.56 -3.59 12.94
N ARG A 31 -4.54 -2.71 13.08
CA ARG A 31 -4.57 -1.66 14.13
C ARG A 31 -4.58 -2.23 15.55
N ARG A 32 -5.13 -3.43 15.73
CA ARG A 32 -5.22 -4.09 17.04
C ARG A 32 -3.93 -4.77 17.51
N ILE A 33 -2.95 -4.92 16.61
CA ILE A 33 -1.66 -5.53 16.95
C ILE A 33 -0.76 -4.45 17.52
N ARG A 34 -0.40 -4.57 18.80
CA ARG A 34 0.35 -3.54 19.55
C ARG A 34 1.87 -3.61 19.35
N ALA A 35 2.42 -4.76 18.98
CA ALA A 35 3.85 -4.93 18.81
C ALA A 35 4.23 -4.72 17.34
N GLU A 36 5.13 -3.80 17.07
CA GLU A 36 5.52 -3.42 15.69
C GLU A 36 6.06 -4.59 14.86
N GLN A 37 6.86 -5.46 15.45
CA GLN A 37 7.34 -6.68 14.80
C GLN A 37 6.20 -7.65 14.45
N SER A 38 5.22 -7.82 15.34
CA SER A 38 4.07 -8.70 15.10
C SER A 38 3.18 -8.17 13.98
N VAL A 39 3.03 -6.85 13.86
CA VAL A 39 2.31 -6.21 12.75
C VAL A 39 2.95 -6.55 11.42
N ASN A 40 4.27 -6.46 11.33
CA ASN A 40 5.01 -6.71 10.10
C ASN A 40 4.96 -8.20 9.71
N ILE A 41 5.04 -9.12 10.67
CA ILE A 41 4.90 -10.56 10.43
C ILE A 41 3.51 -10.89 9.86
N VAL A 42 2.45 -10.36 10.48
CA VAL A 42 1.07 -10.61 10.02
C VAL A 42 0.83 -10.01 8.63
N ARG A 43 1.32 -8.79 8.38
CA ARG A 43 1.25 -8.16 7.06
C ARG A 43 1.96 -9.00 6.01
N ALA A 44 3.19 -9.44 6.29
CA ALA A 44 3.97 -10.29 5.40
C ALA A 44 3.26 -11.62 5.13
N ALA A 45 2.68 -12.26 6.15
CA ALA A 45 1.94 -13.51 5.99
C ALA A 45 0.70 -13.35 5.09
N ILE A 46 -0.06 -12.28 5.26
CA ILE A 46 -1.26 -12.01 4.45
C ILE A 46 -0.86 -11.67 3.01
N ILE A 47 0.17 -10.84 2.81
CA ILE A 47 0.69 -10.54 1.47
C ILE A 47 1.18 -11.82 0.80
N LYS A 48 1.96 -12.65 1.51
CA LYS A 48 2.46 -13.92 0.98
C LYS A 48 1.32 -14.87 0.60
N ALA A 49 0.29 -14.99 1.44
CA ALA A 49 -0.89 -15.80 1.14
C ALA A 49 -1.62 -15.29 -0.11
N TYR A 50 -1.80 -13.98 -0.23
CA TYR A 50 -2.42 -13.35 -1.41
C TYR A 50 -1.60 -13.59 -2.67
N LEU A 51 -0.28 -13.43 -2.61
CA LEU A 51 0.63 -13.64 -3.73
C LEU A 51 0.65 -15.10 -4.17
N ASN A 52 0.67 -16.05 -3.23
CA ASN A 52 0.59 -17.48 -3.55
C ASN A 52 -0.71 -17.81 -4.31
N ARG A 53 -1.84 -17.24 -3.88
CA ARG A 53 -3.12 -17.43 -4.57
C ARG A 53 -3.11 -16.86 -6.00
N LEU A 54 -2.49 -15.72 -6.22
CA LEU A 54 -2.34 -15.16 -7.58
C LEU A 54 -1.50 -16.09 -8.47
N ASN A 55 -0.49 -16.74 -7.91
CA ASN A 55 0.37 -17.71 -8.62
C ASN A 55 -0.37 -19.00 -8.99
N GLU A 56 -1.23 -19.53 -8.11
CA GLU A 56 -2.03 -20.71 -8.41
C GLU A 56 -2.99 -20.48 -9.58
N ASN A 57 -3.50 -19.24 -9.73
CA ASN A 57 -4.40 -18.87 -10.82
C ASN A 57 -3.69 -18.48 -12.13
N ASN A 58 -2.40 -18.18 -12.08
CA ASN A 58 -1.57 -17.79 -13.23
C ASN A 58 -0.39 -18.75 -13.33
N ASN A 59 -0.57 -19.89 -13.99
CA ASN A 59 0.55 -20.79 -14.31
C ASN A 59 1.75 -20.01 -14.86
N HIS A 60 2.86 -19.96 -14.09
CA HIS A 60 4.22 -19.56 -14.50
C HIS A 60 4.68 -18.10 -14.43
N LYS A 61 4.15 -17.23 -13.59
CA LYS A 61 4.98 -16.06 -13.20
C LYS A 61 5.34 -16.15 -11.73
N LYS A 62 6.63 -16.46 -11.46
CA LYS A 62 7.27 -16.27 -10.15
C LYS A 62 6.99 -14.82 -9.73
N LEU A 63 6.14 -14.61 -8.73
CA LEU A 63 5.87 -13.26 -8.25
C LEU A 63 7.16 -12.75 -7.59
N ASP A 64 7.81 -11.82 -8.26
CA ASP A 64 8.88 -11.05 -7.66
C ASP A 64 8.31 -10.31 -6.44
N VAL A 65 8.95 -10.50 -5.30
CA VAL A 65 8.66 -9.75 -4.07
C VAL A 65 9.09 -8.29 -4.24
N MET A 66 9.65 -7.93 -5.38
CA MET A 66 10.16 -6.61 -5.74
C MET A 66 9.09 -5.74 -6.39
N LEU A 67 9.32 -4.44 -6.31
CA LEU A 67 8.47 -3.42 -6.94
C LEU A 67 8.37 -3.66 -8.47
N ASP A 68 7.16 -3.93 -8.94
CA ASP A 68 6.84 -4.00 -10.37
C ASP A 68 6.51 -2.60 -10.89
N LYS A 69 7.52 -1.95 -11.50
CA LYS A 69 7.40 -0.60 -12.06
C LYS A 69 6.53 -0.56 -13.32
N GLU A 70 6.44 -1.67 -14.06
CA GLU A 70 5.69 -1.75 -15.32
C GLU A 70 4.23 -2.17 -15.13
N ASN A 71 3.81 -2.40 -13.89
CA ASN A 71 2.44 -2.78 -13.57
C ASN A 71 1.45 -1.68 -13.94
N GLN A 72 0.43 -2.03 -14.75
CA GLN A 72 -0.60 -1.12 -15.23
C GLN A 72 -1.93 -1.25 -14.45
N ASN A 73 -1.98 -2.14 -13.45
CA ASN A 73 -3.21 -2.31 -12.69
C ASN A 73 -3.49 -1.10 -11.80
N GLN A 74 -4.68 -0.52 -11.94
CA GLN A 74 -5.06 0.72 -11.27
C GLN A 74 -5.05 0.58 -9.73
N GLY A 75 -5.45 -0.56 -9.18
CA GLY A 75 -5.36 -0.82 -7.75
C GLY A 75 -3.92 -0.84 -7.26
N TYR A 76 -3.03 -1.51 -7.99
CA TYR A 76 -1.61 -1.56 -7.67
C TYR A 76 -0.95 -0.17 -7.72
N LEU A 77 -1.23 0.61 -8.77
CA LEU A 77 -0.71 1.98 -8.93
C LEU A 77 -1.23 2.92 -7.83
N CYS A 78 -2.52 2.84 -7.48
CA CYS A 78 -3.07 3.57 -6.34
C CYS A 78 -2.37 3.19 -5.03
N GLY A 79 -2.07 1.91 -4.82
CA GLY A 79 -1.32 1.45 -3.66
C GLY A 79 0.10 2.02 -3.61
N ARG A 80 0.83 1.99 -4.74
CA ARG A 80 2.14 2.61 -4.86
C ARG A 80 2.11 4.10 -4.52
N LEU A 81 1.19 4.83 -5.16
CA LEU A 81 1.04 6.27 -4.91
C LEU A 81 0.76 6.55 -3.43
N PHE A 82 -0.16 5.79 -2.83
CA PHE A 82 -0.49 5.97 -1.41
C PHE A 82 0.72 5.72 -0.50
N ALA A 83 1.59 4.77 -0.82
CA ALA A 83 2.83 4.51 -0.09
C ALA A 83 3.80 5.71 -0.15
N VAL A 84 3.91 6.35 -1.32
CA VAL A 84 4.72 7.56 -1.50
C VAL A 84 4.18 8.70 -0.64
N LEU A 85 2.87 8.93 -0.65
CA LEU A 85 2.22 9.99 0.13
C LEU A 85 2.35 9.79 1.65
N ASP A 86 2.22 8.53 2.12
CA ASP A 86 2.47 8.16 3.51
C ASP A 86 3.95 8.39 3.90
N LYS A 87 4.88 8.05 3.02
CA LYS A 87 6.32 8.22 3.25
C LYS A 87 6.75 9.70 3.29
N ILE A 88 6.18 10.53 2.45
CA ILE A 88 6.40 11.98 2.47
C ILE A 88 6.02 12.55 3.85
N GLN A 89 4.86 12.15 4.40
CA GLN A 89 4.47 12.60 5.73
C GLN A 89 5.40 12.07 6.83
N GLU A 90 5.78 10.81 6.76
CA GLU A 90 6.74 10.18 7.68
C GLU A 90 8.07 10.95 7.70
N ASP A 91 8.63 11.23 6.53
CA ASP A 91 9.92 11.94 6.41
C ASP A 91 9.83 13.43 6.83
N ALA A 92 8.67 14.06 6.66
CA ALA A 92 8.45 15.45 7.05
C ALA A 92 8.21 15.64 8.55
N ASN A 93 7.49 14.73 9.20
CA ASN A 93 6.95 14.91 10.56
C ASN A 93 7.13 13.69 11.48
N GLY A 94 7.63 12.55 11.00
CA GLY A 94 7.77 11.31 11.79
C GLY A 94 6.45 10.61 12.14
N ILE A 95 5.33 10.96 11.50
CA ILE A 95 4.01 10.42 11.80
C ILE A 95 3.34 9.77 10.58
N HIS A 96 2.36 8.89 10.81
CA HIS A 96 1.63 8.14 9.78
C HIS A 96 0.12 8.43 9.78
N SER A 97 -0.30 9.66 10.04
CA SER A 97 -1.72 10.00 10.12
C SER A 97 -2.48 9.83 8.79
N ILE A 98 -1.81 10.00 7.64
CA ILE A 98 -2.38 9.73 6.33
C ILE A 98 -2.78 8.26 6.23
N ARG A 99 -1.86 7.35 6.56
CA ARG A 99 -2.13 5.92 6.54
C ARG A 99 -3.28 5.53 7.48
N GLU A 100 -3.26 6.02 8.69
CA GLU A 100 -4.25 5.67 9.71
C GLU A 100 -5.67 6.12 9.34
N ARG A 101 -5.78 7.29 8.73
CA ARG A 101 -7.08 7.90 8.41
C ARG A 101 -7.64 7.45 7.06
N TYR A 102 -6.79 7.35 6.04
CA TYR A 102 -7.25 7.26 4.65
C TYR A 102 -7.04 5.91 3.99
N MET A 103 -6.22 5.00 4.52
CA MET A 103 -5.88 3.75 3.83
C MET A 103 -7.10 2.90 3.46
N ASN A 104 -8.09 2.79 4.35
CA ASN A 104 -9.32 2.04 4.08
C ASN A 104 -10.11 2.65 2.90
N ALA A 105 -10.32 3.96 2.95
CA ALA A 105 -11.07 4.66 1.92
C ALA A 105 -10.27 4.71 0.60
N ALA A 106 -8.95 4.93 0.64
CA ALA A 106 -8.08 4.90 -0.52
C ALA A 106 -8.05 3.54 -1.22
N SER A 107 -8.15 2.44 -0.46
CA SER A 107 -8.21 1.09 -1.04
C SER A 107 -9.59 0.71 -1.59
N ALA A 108 -10.66 1.37 -1.18
CA ALA A 108 -12.03 1.05 -1.62
C ALA A 108 -12.53 2.04 -2.67
N THR A 109 -12.36 3.32 -2.45
CA THR A 109 -12.88 4.44 -3.26
C THR A 109 -11.80 5.49 -3.54
N PRO A 110 -10.78 5.19 -4.36
CA PRO A 110 -9.64 6.07 -4.59
C PRO A 110 -10.01 7.50 -4.99
N SER A 111 -10.96 7.66 -5.93
CA SER A 111 -11.36 8.99 -6.44
C SER A 111 -11.85 9.93 -5.34
N MET A 112 -12.45 9.40 -4.27
CA MET A 112 -12.97 10.21 -3.17
C MET A 112 -11.87 10.72 -2.22
N VAL A 113 -10.69 10.10 -2.23
CA VAL A 113 -9.68 10.29 -1.20
C VAL A 113 -8.40 10.90 -1.74
N PHE A 114 -7.97 10.50 -2.93
CA PHE A 114 -6.65 10.89 -3.43
C PHE A 114 -6.49 12.40 -3.61
N ALA A 115 -7.52 13.14 -4.00
CA ALA A 115 -7.44 14.59 -4.08
C ALA A 115 -7.06 15.22 -2.73
N THR A 116 -7.71 14.78 -1.65
CA THR A 116 -7.42 15.26 -0.30
C THR A 116 -6.00 14.86 0.15
N VAL A 117 -5.60 13.60 -0.08
CA VAL A 117 -4.30 13.11 0.37
C VAL A 117 -3.14 13.74 -0.42
N LEU A 118 -3.34 13.99 -1.72
CA LEU A 118 -2.37 14.73 -2.55
C LEU A 118 -2.18 16.16 -2.06
N ASN A 119 -3.27 16.86 -1.75
CA ASN A 119 -3.18 18.22 -1.19
C ASN A 119 -2.46 18.23 0.17
N LEU A 120 -2.76 17.27 1.05
CA LEU A 120 -2.04 17.14 2.31
C LEU A 120 -0.55 16.89 2.11
N SER A 121 -0.19 16.06 1.13
CA SER A 121 1.21 15.74 0.85
C SER A 121 2.01 16.95 0.34
N THR A 122 1.38 17.89 -0.35
CA THR A 122 2.04 19.12 -0.82
C THR A 122 2.64 19.91 0.34
N HIS A 123 1.89 20.12 1.42
CA HIS A 123 2.38 20.80 2.62
C HIS A 123 3.49 20.04 3.35
N HIS A 124 3.55 18.71 3.20
CA HIS A 124 4.62 17.92 3.78
C HIS A 124 5.88 17.95 2.92
N ILE A 125 5.74 17.94 1.60
CA ILE A 125 6.89 18.05 0.67
C ILE A 125 7.66 19.36 0.90
N GLU A 126 6.96 20.46 1.10
CA GLU A 126 7.58 21.78 1.35
C GLU A 126 8.53 21.79 2.58
N LYS A 127 8.34 20.87 3.52
CA LYS A 127 9.19 20.72 4.71
C LYS A 127 10.42 19.86 4.49
N LEU A 128 10.50 19.16 3.37
CA LEU A 128 11.65 18.32 3.04
C LEU A 128 12.80 19.17 2.46
N ASN A 129 14.00 18.62 2.50
CA ASN A 129 15.14 19.23 1.80
C ASN A 129 14.90 19.23 0.27
N PRO A 130 15.58 20.10 -0.50
CA PRO A 130 15.37 20.25 -1.95
C PRO A 130 15.52 18.93 -2.73
N GLY A 131 16.47 18.07 -2.36
CA GLY A 131 16.67 16.77 -2.97
C GLY A 131 15.49 15.81 -2.74
N GLY A 132 14.95 15.81 -1.53
CA GLY A 132 13.76 15.04 -1.17
C GLY A 132 12.51 15.53 -1.92
N GLN A 133 12.34 16.85 -2.04
CA GLN A 133 11.23 17.45 -2.79
C GLN A 133 11.25 16.97 -4.25
N VAL A 134 12.38 17.12 -4.93
CA VAL A 134 12.54 16.71 -6.34
C VAL A 134 12.32 15.20 -6.52
N PHE A 135 12.87 14.39 -5.60
CA PHE A 135 12.72 12.93 -5.64
C PHE A 135 11.25 12.52 -5.55
N TYR A 136 10.53 12.99 -4.54
CA TYR A 136 9.14 12.59 -4.34
C TYR A 136 8.19 13.14 -5.41
N GLU A 137 8.44 14.36 -5.92
CA GLU A 137 7.68 14.91 -7.02
C GLU A 137 7.83 14.07 -8.31
N LYS A 138 9.06 13.69 -8.68
CA LYS A 138 9.31 12.80 -9.83
C LYS A 138 8.64 11.44 -9.65
N LEU A 139 8.73 10.85 -8.47
CA LEU A 139 8.15 9.53 -8.20
C LEU A 139 6.60 9.59 -8.24
N LYS A 140 6.00 10.64 -7.69
CA LYS A 140 4.54 10.87 -7.81
C LYS A 140 4.12 10.98 -9.27
N GLN A 141 4.82 11.81 -10.05
CA GLN A 141 4.51 12.02 -11.46
C GLN A 141 4.67 10.73 -12.28
N GLU A 142 5.72 9.94 -12.03
CA GLU A 142 5.91 8.63 -12.67
C GLU A 142 4.70 7.72 -12.44
N ILE A 143 4.22 7.61 -11.20
CA ILE A 143 3.11 6.74 -10.88
C ILE A 143 1.79 7.29 -11.46
N ILE A 144 1.55 8.59 -11.33
CA ILE A 144 0.33 9.24 -11.81
C ILE A 144 0.24 9.15 -13.35
N SER A 145 1.35 9.26 -14.07
CA SER A 145 1.36 9.15 -15.53
C SER A 145 0.94 7.77 -16.06
N LYS A 146 1.01 6.73 -15.21
CA LYS A 146 0.58 5.36 -15.53
C LYS A 146 -0.90 5.10 -15.17
N LEU A 147 -1.53 6.01 -14.46
CA LEU A 147 -2.96 5.92 -14.17
C LEU A 147 -3.78 6.19 -15.43
N ASP A 148 -5.03 5.67 -15.42
CA ASP A 148 -5.96 5.84 -16.53
C ASP A 148 -6.21 7.34 -16.80
N ALA A 149 -6.38 7.72 -18.05
CA ALA A 149 -6.70 9.11 -18.45
C ALA A 149 -7.99 9.64 -17.78
N LYS A 150 -8.87 8.74 -17.32
CA LYS A 150 -10.07 9.06 -16.54
C LYS A 150 -9.78 9.45 -15.08
N GLY A 151 -8.51 9.34 -14.64
CA GLY A 151 -8.09 9.62 -13.27
C GLY A 151 -8.25 8.42 -12.33
N PHE A 152 -8.40 8.72 -11.04
CA PHE A 152 -8.54 7.67 -10.03
C PHE A 152 -9.84 6.90 -10.17
N PRO A 153 -9.80 5.55 -10.05
CA PRO A 153 -11.01 4.75 -10.10
C PRO A 153 -12.00 5.15 -8.98
N PRO A 154 -13.31 5.25 -9.30
CA PRO A 154 -14.30 5.59 -8.28
C PRO A 154 -14.43 4.51 -7.22
N HIS A 155 -14.13 3.26 -7.58
CA HIS A 155 -14.31 2.08 -6.76
C HIS A 155 -13.35 0.98 -7.20
N LEU A 156 -12.74 0.29 -6.26
CA LEU A 156 -11.92 -0.89 -6.49
C LEU A 156 -12.68 -2.13 -6.03
N ASN A 157 -12.77 -3.14 -6.89
CA ASN A 157 -13.27 -4.45 -6.49
C ASN A 157 -12.31 -5.10 -5.49
N LEU A 158 -12.73 -6.19 -4.83
CA LEU A 158 -11.94 -6.83 -3.77
C LEU A 158 -10.57 -7.34 -4.24
N GLN A 159 -10.46 -7.78 -5.49
CA GLN A 159 -9.20 -8.20 -6.06
C GLN A 159 -8.24 -7.01 -6.24
N ASP A 160 -8.73 -5.89 -6.74
CA ASP A 160 -7.95 -4.68 -6.91
C ASP A 160 -7.64 -3.99 -5.58
N GLN A 161 -8.49 -4.12 -4.55
CA GLN A 161 -8.13 -3.76 -3.18
C GLN A 161 -6.94 -4.58 -2.67
N GLY A 162 -6.91 -5.89 -2.95
CA GLY A 162 -5.75 -6.73 -2.64
C GLY A 162 -4.48 -6.24 -3.36
N ARG A 163 -4.59 -5.91 -4.67
CA ARG A 163 -3.49 -5.35 -5.45
C ARG A 163 -3.04 -3.98 -4.93
N PHE A 164 -3.95 -3.16 -4.42
CA PHE A 164 -3.62 -1.90 -3.74
C PHE A 164 -2.66 -2.16 -2.56
N PHE A 165 -2.95 -3.11 -1.69
CA PHE A 165 -2.06 -3.42 -0.58
C PHE A 165 -0.71 -3.97 -1.04
N VAL A 166 -0.69 -4.80 -2.07
CA VAL A 166 0.57 -5.30 -2.66
C VAL A 166 1.41 -4.13 -3.18
N GLY A 167 0.82 -3.24 -3.98
CA GLY A 167 1.50 -2.05 -4.50
C GLY A 167 2.02 -1.13 -3.39
N TYR A 168 1.22 -0.93 -2.34
CA TYR A 168 1.63 -0.16 -1.16
C TYR A 168 2.88 -0.74 -0.49
N TYR A 169 2.91 -2.04 -0.22
CA TYR A 169 4.05 -2.63 0.48
C TYR A 169 5.29 -2.78 -0.40
N HIS A 170 5.15 -3.09 -1.67
CA HIS A 170 6.27 -3.11 -2.61
C HIS A 170 6.94 -1.74 -2.72
N GLN A 171 6.15 -0.66 -2.87
CA GLN A 171 6.70 0.68 -2.95
C GLN A 171 7.34 1.13 -1.63
N ARG A 172 6.75 0.78 -0.49
CA ARG A 172 7.39 1.07 0.80
C ARG A 172 8.72 0.36 0.97
N GLN A 173 8.79 -0.91 0.60
CA GLN A 173 10.03 -1.69 0.67
C GLN A 173 11.12 -1.06 -0.20
N ASP A 174 10.80 -0.70 -1.44
CA ASP A 174 11.73 -0.03 -2.36
C ASP A 174 12.28 1.29 -1.78
N LEU A 175 11.41 2.10 -1.15
CA LEU A 175 11.80 3.34 -0.50
C LEU A 175 12.73 3.12 0.72
N PHE A 176 12.56 2.04 1.47
CA PHE A 176 13.46 1.68 2.57
C PHE A 176 14.82 1.22 2.08
N MET A 177 14.87 0.30 1.13
CA MET A 177 16.13 -0.21 0.55
C MET A 177 16.95 0.90 -0.09
N SER A 178 16.30 1.88 -0.72
CA SER A 178 16.96 3.03 -1.33
C SER A 178 17.60 3.98 -0.29
N LYS A 179 17.12 4.00 0.95
CA LYS A 179 17.76 4.75 2.05
C LYS A 179 18.98 4.03 2.60
N GLU A 180 18.86 2.73 2.89
CA GLU A 180 19.98 1.93 3.42
C GLU A 180 21.20 1.95 2.49
N ASN A 181 21.00 1.89 1.18
CA ASN A 181 22.08 1.96 0.20
C ASN A 181 22.78 3.35 0.17
N LYS A 182 22.07 4.44 0.49
CA LYS A 182 22.64 5.79 0.54
C LYS A 182 23.38 6.09 1.84
N GLU A 183 23.09 5.36 2.90
CA GLU A 183 23.79 5.51 4.19
C GLU A 183 25.07 4.66 4.26
N MET A 184 25.29 3.76 3.29
CA MET A 184 26.47 2.91 3.17
C MET A 184 27.53 3.44 2.15
N GLU A 185 27.21 4.48 1.38
CA GLU A 185 28.11 5.21 0.49
C GLU A 185 28.66 6.50 1.14
#